data_164490f6305ddc1d21b1986335c50786
#
_entry.id   164490f6305ddc1d21b1986335c50786
#
_cell.length_a   1.000
_cell.length_b   1.000
_cell.length_c   1.000
_cell.angle_alpha   90.00
_cell.angle_beta   90.00
_cell.angle_gamma   90.00
#
_symmetry.space_group_name_H-M   'P 1'
#
loop_
_entity.id
_entity.type
_entity.pdbx_description
1 polymer ?
#
loop_
_entity_poly.entity_id
_entity_poly.type
_entity_poly.pdbx_seq_one_letter_code
_entity_poly.pdbx_strand_id
1 'polypeptide(L)'
;MLKRKIETYLADWKQSKDRKPLVIKGIRQCGKTYIVQKFARENYDSVVYMNFILEPDKKSAFTGNIDVDTIILNLSALIQGSRFIEGKTCIILDEIQECKEARTALKSFHIDGRFDVIATGSLLGVKGYGQSKKKKEDIGQDSVPVGYETV
;
A
#
# COMPACT_ATOMS: atom_id res chain seq x y z
N MET A 1 -6.50 -15.65 -12.98
CA MET A 1 -5.87 -14.73 -13.90
C MET A 1 -5.36 -13.52 -13.20
N LEU A 2 -6.27 -12.68 -12.73
CA LEU A 2 -5.87 -11.48 -12.02
C LEU A 2 -5.02 -11.80 -10.80
N LYS A 3 -5.44 -12.79 -10.06
CA LYS A 3 -4.71 -13.21 -8.88
C LYS A 3 -3.27 -13.57 -9.21
N ARG A 4 -3.08 -14.36 -10.26
CA ARG A 4 -1.75 -14.79 -10.65
C ARG A 4 -0.88 -13.63 -11.10
N LYS A 5 -1.47 -12.67 -11.79
CA LYS A 5 -0.72 -11.50 -12.21
C LYS A 5 -0.21 -10.71 -11.02
N ILE A 6 -1.07 -10.50 -10.05
CA ILE A 6 -0.68 -9.76 -8.86
C ILE A 6 0.40 -10.51 -8.10
N GLU A 7 0.23 -11.82 -7.96
CA GLU A 7 1.21 -12.62 -7.23
C GLU A 7 2.58 -12.56 -7.89
N THR A 8 2.61 -12.65 -9.21
CA THR A 8 3.87 -12.59 -9.93
C THR A 8 4.52 -11.24 -9.77
N TYR A 9 3.73 -10.18 -9.87
CA TYR A 9 4.25 -8.84 -9.73
C TYR A 9 4.84 -8.62 -8.33
N LEU A 10 4.14 -9.12 -7.32
CA LEU A 10 4.62 -8.97 -5.94
C LEU A 10 5.94 -9.70 -5.74
N ALA A 11 6.06 -10.90 -6.29
CA ALA A 11 7.27 -11.67 -6.15
C ALA A 11 8.44 -10.95 -6.82
N ASP A 12 8.21 -10.42 -8.01
CA ASP A 12 9.26 -9.67 -8.72
C ASP A 12 9.66 -8.41 -7.96
N TRP A 13 8.67 -7.72 -7.44
CA TRP A 13 8.92 -6.50 -6.67
C TRP A 13 9.79 -6.81 -5.44
N LYS A 14 9.52 -7.91 -4.77
CA LYS A 14 10.29 -8.25 -3.58
C LYS A 14 11.74 -8.58 -3.90
N GLN A 15 12.00 -9.08 -5.08
CA GLN A 15 13.37 -9.38 -5.48
C GLN A 15 14.16 -8.16 -5.90
N SER A 16 13.49 -7.06 -6.12
CA SER A 16 14.14 -5.83 -6.53
C SER A 16 15.00 -5.28 -5.39
N LYS A 17 16.19 -4.84 -5.69
CA LYS A 17 17.10 -4.35 -4.66
C LYS A 17 16.69 -3.02 -4.08
N ASP A 18 16.25 -2.12 -4.95
CA ASP A 18 15.85 -0.79 -4.51
C ASP A 18 14.35 -0.68 -4.52
N ARG A 19 13.70 -1.53 -3.74
CA ARG A 19 12.25 -1.53 -3.71
C ARG A 19 11.70 -0.21 -3.22
N LYS A 20 10.79 0.34 -4.00
CA LYS A 20 10.01 1.49 -3.59
C LYS A 20 8.66 1.01 -3.08
N PRO A 21 7.99 1.81 -2.27
CA PRO A 21 6.63 1.44 -1.88
C PRO A 21 5.81 1.14 -3.13
N LEU A 22 5.04 0.07 -3.05
CA LEU A 22 4.25 -0.39 -4.19
C LEU A 22 2.81 0.02 -4.00
N VAL A 23 2.21 0.58 -5.06
CA VAL A 23 0.80 0.95 -5.03
C VAL A 23 0.06 0.08 -6.03
N ILE A 24 -0.93 -0.65 -5.56
CA ILE A 24 -1.77 -1.50 -6.41
C ILE A 24 -3.16 -0.89 -6.45
N LYS A 25 -3.59 -0.50 -7.63
CA LYS A 25 -4.90 0.10 -7.83
C LYS A 25 -5.81 -0.88 -8.53
N GLY A 26 -7.07 -0.85 -8.20
CA GLY A 26 -8.00 -1.75 -8.85
C GLY A 26 -9.41 -1.49 -8.41
N ILE A 27 -10.31 -2.23 -9.05
CA ILE A 27 -11.71 -2.15 -8.71
C ILE A 27 -11.93 -2.85 -7.38
N ARG A 28 -12.79 -2.27 -6.57
CA ARG A 28 -13.17 -2.87 -5.31
C ARG A 28 -13.64 -4.31 -5.58
N GLN A 29 -13.30 -5.23 -4.68
CA GLN A 29 -13.72 -6.61 -4.77
C GLN A 29 -13.00 -7.43 -5.83
N CYS A 30 -11.85 -6.98 -6.25
CA CYS A 30 -11.05 -7.80 -7.17
C CYS A 30 -10.10 -8.74 -6.43
N GLY A 31 -10.18 -8.78 -5.11
CA GLY A 31 -9.36 -9.70 -4.34
C GLY A 31 -7.96 -9.22 -4.04
N LYS A 32 -7.64 -7.98 -4.38
CA LYS A 32 -6.27 -7.50 -4.20
C LYS A 32 -5.84 -7.46 -2.74
N THR A 33 -6.76 -7.12 -1.83
CA THR A 33 -6.43 -7.06 -0.42
C THR A 33 -6.04 -8.43 0.11
N TYR A 34 -6.83 -9.45 -0.23
CA TYR A 34 -6.54 -10.80 0.21
C TYR A 34 -5.18 -11.27 -0.31
N ILE A 35 -4.92 -11.02 -1.58
CA ILE A 35 -3.69 -11.47 -2.21
C ILE A 35 -2.47 -10.79 -1.57
N VAL A 36 -2.58 -9.50 -1.32
CA VAL A 36 -1.49 -8.75 -0.73
C VAL A 36 -1.21 -9.22 0.69
N GLN A 37 -2.26 -9.44 1.47
CA GLN A 37 -2.09 -9.92 2.83
C GLN A 37 -1.47 -11.30 2.86
N LYS A 38 -1.91 -12.19 1.97
CA LYS A 38 -1.35 -13.53 1.90
C LYS A 38 0.13 -13.46 1.54
N PHE A 39 0.47 -12.65 0.56
CA PHE A 39 1.86 -12.49 0.16
C PHE A 39 2.71 -11.99 1.33
N ALA A 40 2.21 -11.02 2.04
CA ALA A 40 2.98 -10.43 3.15
C ALA A 40 3.19 -11.46 4.27
N ARG A 41 2.14 -12.20 4.59
CA ARG A 41 2.27 -13.19 5.65
C ARG A 41 3.28 -14.27 5.29
N GLU A 42 3.41 -14.58 4.02
CA GLU A 42 4.31 -15.63 3.58
C GLU A 42 5.75 -15.16 3.42
N ASN A 43 5.97 -13.87 3.32
CA ASN A 43 7.29 -13.35 2.99
C ASN A 43 7.91 -12.44 4.05
N TYR A 44 7.20 -12.12 5.11
CA TYR A 44 7.70 -11.23 6.13
C TYR A 44 7.46 -11.79 7.51
N ASP A 45 8.32 -11.43 8.45
CA ASP A 45 8.17 -11.87 9.82
C ASP A 45 7.05 -11.13 10.54
N SER A 46 6.75 -9.92 10.10
CA SER A 46 5.73 -9.12 10.73
C SER A 46 4.94 -8.38 9.65
N VAL A 47 3.63 -8.32 9.81
CA VAL A 47 2.76 -7.61 8.88
C VAL A 47 1.92 -6.64 9.67
N VAL A 48 1.96 -5.38 9.27
CA VAL A 48 1.14 -4.34 9.90
C VAL A 48 0.14 -3.87 8.87
N TYR A 49 -1.12 -4.17 9.09
CA TYR A 49 -2.19 -3.89 8.14
C TYR A 49 -3.15 -2.85 8.68
N MET A 50 -3.56 -1.93 7.83
CA MET A 50 -4.60 -0.98 8.20
C MET A 50 -5.43 -0.64 6.97
N ASN A 51 -6.70 -0.35 7.22
CA ASN A 51 -7.66 -0.01 6.17
C ASN A 51 -8.28 1.33 6.51
N PHE A 52 -8.05 2.32 5.68
CA PHE A 52 -8.46 3.69 6.02
C PHE A 52 -9.95 3.94 5.88
N ILE A 53 -10.69 3.03 5.25
CA ILE A 53 -12.14 3.13 5.22
C ILE A 53 -12.73 2.52 6.48
N LEU A 54 -12.29 1.31 6.80
CA LEU A 54 -12.84 0.59 7.95
C LEU A 54 -12.31 1.09 9.27
N GLU A 55 -11.11 1.64 9.25
CA GLU A 55 -10.45 2.08 10.47
C GLU A 55 -9.95 3.51 10.30
N PRO A 56 -10.86 4.47 10.20
CA PRO A 56 -10.42 5.84 9.96
C PRO A 56 -9.57 6.43 11.08
N ASP A 57 -9.62 5.84 12.26
CA ASP A 57 -8.75 6.29 13.35
C ASP A 57 -7.28 6.11 13.03
N LYS A 58 -6.95 5.19 12.16
CA LYS A 58 -5.54 4.97 11.79
C LYS A 58 -4.95 6.13 11.01
N LYS A 59 -5.81 6.98 10.45
CA LYS A 59 -5.32 8.16 9.73
C LYS A 59 -4.53 9.09 10.64
N SER A 60 -4.84 9.10 11.92
CA SER A 60 -4.18 10.00 12.84
C SER A 60 -2.68 9.74 12.97
N ALA A 61 -2.24 8.53 12.63
CA ALA A 61 -0.83 8.23 12.70
C ALA A 61 -0.03 9.02 11.67
N PHE A 62 -0.70 9.53 10.65
CA PHE A 62 -0.04 10.21 9.53
C PHE A 62 -0.25 11.72 9.54
N THR A 63 -0.90 12.25 10.58
CA THR A 63 -1.11 13.69 10.66
C THR A 63 0.08 14.34 11.33
N GLY A 64 0.26 15.62 11.04
CA GLY A 64 1.37 16.36 11.62
C GLY A 64 2.68 15.98 10.97
N ASN A 65 3.64 15.59 11.76
CA ASN A 65 4.95 15.22 11.26
C ASN A 65 4.91 13.82 10.64
N ILE A 66 5.25 13.74 9.36
CA ILE A 66 5.14 12.48 8.64
C ILE A 66 6.49 11.79 8.43
N ASP A 67 7.46 12.06 9.26
CA ASP A 67 8.70 11.29 9.19
C ASP A 67 8.42 9.86 9.69
N VAL A 68 9.21 8.92 9.21
CA VAL A 68 8.93 7.52 9.46
C VAL A 68 8.95 7.17 10.94
N ASP A 69 9.91 7.69 11.69
CA ASP A 69 9.97 7.37 13.10
C ASP A 69 8.72 7.79 13.86
N THR A 70 8.19 8.97 13.54
CA THR A 70 6.98 9.43 14.19
C THR A 70 5.79 8.58 13.79
N ILE A 71 5.71 8.22 12.51
CA ILE A 71 4.62 7.38 12.03
C ILE A 71 4.67 6.02 12.73
N ILE A 72 5.85 5.43 12.84
CA ILE A 72 5.99 4.13 13.48
C ILE A 72 5.58 4.20 14.94
N LEU A 73 5.98 5.25 15.61
CA LEU A 73 5.60 5.45 17.00
C LEU A 73 4.09 5.52 17.14
N ASN A 74 3.45 6.32 16.28
CA ASN A 74 2.01 6.48 16.32
C ASN A 74 1.28 5.18 16.01
N LEU A 75 1.76 4.45 15.00
CA LEU A 75 1.13 3.17 14.67
C LEU A 75 1.31 2.14 15.76
N SER A 76 2.46 2.17 16.44
CA SER A 76 2.68 1.26 17.55
C SER A 76 1.67 1.49 18.67
N ALA A 77 1.29 2.73 18.87
CA ALA A 77 0.30 3.05 19.88
C ALA A 77 -1.11 2.69 19.45
N LEU A 78 -1.41 2.83 18.16
CA LEU A 78 -2.75 2.59 17.66
C LEU A 78 -3.04 1.13 17.38
N ILE A 79 -2.04 0.37 17.00
CA ILE A 79 -2.23 -1.03 16.62
C ILE A 79 -1.53 -1.91 17.63
N GLN A 80 -2.32 -2.46 18.53
CA GLN A 80 -1.78 -3.30 19.58
C GLN A 80 -1.15 -4.55 18.98
N GLY A 81 0.03 -4.88 19.47
CA GLY A 81 0.71 -6.07 18.99
C GLY A 81 1.50 -5.89 17.73
N SER A 82 1.50 -4.68 17.17
CA SER A 82 2.28 -4.45 15.96
C SER A 82 3.78 -4.50 16.27
N ARG A 83 4.53 -4.99 15.29
CA ARG A 83 5.97 -5.11 15.43
C ARG A 83 6.62 -4.54 14.18
N PHE A 84 7.59 -3.67 14.39
CA PHE A 84 8.29 -3.02 13.28
C PHE A 84 9.75 -3.44 13.31
N ILE A 85 10.09 -4.41 12.46
CA ILE A 85 11.42 -4.98 12.42
C ILE A 85 12.08 -4.60 11.10
N GLU A 86 13.21 -3.94 11.17
CA GLU A 86 13.89 -3.47 9.98
C GLU A 86 14.16 -4.63 9.03
N GLY A 87 13.75 -4.45 7.77
CA GLY A 87 13.96 -5.46 6.74
C GLY A 87 13.02 -6.64 6.80
N LYS A 88 12.17 -6.74 7.83
CA LYS A 88 11.34 -7.92 8.02
C LYS A 88 9.87 -7.62 8.24
N THR A 89 9.48 -6.37 8.16
CA THR A 89 8.10 -5.97 8.33
C THR A 89 7.55 -5.43 7.03
N CYS A 90 6.35 -5.85 6.70
CA CYS A 90 5.61 -5.28 5.57
C CYS A 90 4.43 -4.48 6.12
N ILE A 91 4.34 -3.22 5.72
CA ILE A 91 3.25 -2.34 6.11
C ILE A 91 2.27 -2.26 4.95
N ILE A 92 1.02 -2.60 5.21
CA ILE A 92 -0.03 -2.58 4.19
C ILE A 92 -1.00 -1.46 4.48
N LEU A 93 -1.10 -0.53 3.54
CA LEU A 93 -1.98 0.62 3.65
C LEU A 93 -3.13 0.43 2.66
N ASP A 94 -4.24 -0.12 3.16
CA ASP A 94 -5.38 -0.45 2.32
C ASP A 94 -6.31 0.75 2.18
N GLU A 95 -6.85 0.96 0.98
CA GLU A 95 -7.73 2.09 0.66
C GLU A 95 -7.01 3.41 0.90
N ILE A 96 -5.81 3.52 0.35
CA ILE A 96 -4.94 4.65 0.64
C ILE A 96 -5.49 5.97 0.11
N GLN A 97 -6.41 5.93 -0.86
CA GLN A 97 -6.99 7.16 -1.37
C GLN A 97 -7.76 7.92 -0.30
N GLU A 98 -8.10 7.24 0.79
CA GLU A 98 -8.82 7.88 1.88
C GLU A 98 -7.91 8.61 2.86
N CYS A 99 -6.60 8.51 2.69
CA CYS A 99 -5.68 9.19 3.59
C CYS A 99 -4.57 9.85 2.79
N LYS A 100 -4.76 11.11 2.49
CA LYS A 100 -3.82 11.86 1.70
C LYS A 100 -2.44 11.90 2.34
N GLU A 101 -2.40 12.04 3.64
CA GLU A 101 -1.14 12.11 4.37
C GLU A 101 -0.35 10.81 4.29
N ALA A 102 -1.07 9.67 4.30
CA ALA A 102 -0.38 8.40 4.15
C ALA A 102 0.22 8.27 2.76
N ARG A 103 -0.50 8.75 1.75
CA ARG A 103 0.04 8.70 0.40
C ARG A 103 1.29 9.56 0.28
N THR A 104 1.26 10.73 0.91
CA THR A 104 2.44 11.59 0.92
C THR A 104 3.60 10.91 1.63
N ALA A 105 3.30 10.16 2.69
CA ALA A 105 4.32 9.51 3.48
C ALA A 105 5.02 8.37 2.75
N LEU A 106 4.45 7.89 1.63
CA LEU A 106 5.11 6.84 0.88
C LEU A 106 6.53 7.22 0.49
N LYS A 107 6.71 8.48 0.15
CA LYS A 107 8.03 8.94 -0.22
C LYS A 107 8.99 8.89 0.96
N SER A 108 8.49 9.23 2.14
CA SER A 108 9.31 9.15 3.34
C SER A 108 9.74 7.72 3.63
N PHE A 109 8.84 6.76 3.43
CA PHE A 109 9.18 5.36 3.62
C PHE A 109 10.21 4.90 2.60
N HIS A 110 10.12 5.39 1.38
CA HIS A 110 11.10 5.02 0.37
C HIS A 110 12.50 5.51 0.76
N ILE A 111 12.58 6.74 1.20
CA ILE A 111 13.86 7.32 1.58
C ILE A 111 14.41 6.61 2.81
N ASP A 112 13.55 6.30 3.76
CA ASP A 112 13.95 5.63 4.98
C ASP A 112 14.49 4.22 4.72
N GLY A 113 13.79 3.46 3.91
CA GLY A 113 14.25 2.15 3.45
C GLY A 113 14.19 0.99 4.43
N ARG A 114 13.77 1.20 5.66
CA ARG A 114 13.77 0.12 6.64
C ARG A 114 12.62 -0.87 6.47
N PHE A 115 11.50 -0.43 5.94
CA PHE A 115 10.30 -1.25 5.86
C PHE A 115 9.77 -1.29 4.44
N ASP A 116 9.22 -2.45 4.08
CA ASP A 116 8.54 -2.57 2.79
C ASP A 116 7.10 -2.14 2.97
N VAL A 117 6.59 -1.37 2.03
CA VAL A 117 5.25 -0.83 2.11
C VAL A 117 4.48 -1.18 0.84
N ILE A 118 3.27 -1.69 1.02
CA ILE A 118 2.36 -1.96 -0.08
C ILE A 118 1.07 -1.20 0.20
N ALA A 119 0.68 -0.35 -0.73
CA ALA A 119 -0.55 0.39 -0.62
C ALA A 119 -1.53 -0.11 -1.66
N THR A 120 -2.78 -0.19 -1.28
CA THR A 120 -3.83 -0.57 -2.23
C THR A 120 -4.85 0.55 -2.30
N GLY A 121 -5.54 0.62 -3.42
CA GLY A 121 -6.57 1.61 -3.58
C GLY A 121 -7.59 1.18 -4.59
N SER A 122 -8.79 1.73 -4.48
CA SER A 122 -9.86 1.45 -5.41
C SER A 122 -9.94 2.54 -6.45
N LEU A 123 -10.04 2.14 -7.70
CA LEU A 123 -10.19 3.12 -8.78
C LEU A 123 -11.46 3.92 -8.62
N LEU A 124 -12.49 3.29 -8.10
CA LEU A 124 -13.77 3.99 -7.95
C LEU A 124 -13.72 5.04 -6.85
N GLY A 125 -12.87 4.86 -5.87
CA GLY A 125 -12.78 5.80 -4.77
C GLY A 125 -11.73 6.87 -4.95
N VAL A 126 -11.02 6.88 -6.07
CA VAL A 126 -9.90 7.79 -6.25
C VAL A 126 -10.28 8.90 -7.21
N LYS A 127 -10.77 9.99 -6.67
CA LYS A 127 -11.25 11.08 -7.50
C LYS A 127 -10.16 11.75 -8.31
N GLY A 128 -9.04 11.97 -7.71
CA GLY A 128 -7.96 12.62 -8.41
C GLY A 128 -7.51 11.82 -9.62
N TYR A 129 -7.47 10.54 -9.48
CA TYR A 129 -7.05 9.68 -10.57
C TYR A 129 -8.08 9.64 -11.68
N GLY A 130 -9.34 9.60 -11.30
CA GLY A 130 -10.40 9.47 -12.26
C GLY A 130 -10.44 10.59 -13.26
N GLN A 131 -9.85 11.70 -12.94
CA GLN A 131 -9.87 12.84 -13.83
C GLN A 131 -8.73 12.83 -14.80
N SER A 132 -7.81 11.95 -14.64
CA SER A 132 -6.67 11.88 -15.52
C SER A 132 -7.06 11.20 -16.82
N LYS A 133 -6.84 11.84 -17.92
CA LYS A 133 -7.19 11.26 -19.20
C LYS A 133 -6.30 10.08 -19.53
N LYS A 134 -5.08 10.15 -19.10
CA LYS A 134 -4.19 9.02 -19.33
C LYS A 134 -4.64 7.78 -18.62
N LYS A 135 -5.14 7.96 -17.43
CA LYS A 135 -5.62 6.81 -16.69
C LYS A 135 -6.73 6.11 -17.42
N LYS A 136 -7.59 6.92 -18.02
CA LYS A 136 -8.68 6.37 -18.74
C LYS A 136 -8.22 5.51 -19.90
N GLU A 137 -7.24 5.99 -20.61
CA GLU A 137 -6.71 5.22 -21.71
C GLU A 137 -6.05 3.94 -21.26
N ASP A 138 -5.28 4.04 -20.20
CA ASP A 138 -4.59 2.87 -19.67
C ASP A 138 -5.57 1.80 -19.31
N ILE A 139 -6.62 2.16 -18.63
CA ILE A 139 -7.61 1.20 -18.21
C ILE A 139 -8.28 0.56 -19.41
N GLY A 140 -8.65 1.37 -20.36
CA GLY A 140 -9.31 0.84 -21.53
C GLY A 140 -8.42 -0.09 -22.31
N GLN A 141 -7.17 0.24 -22.36
CA GLN A 141 -6.23 -0.54 -23.12
C GLN A 141 -6.01 -1.91 -22.53
N ASP A 142 -5.85 -1.97 -21.23
CA ASP A 142 -5.51 -3.22 -20.58
C ASP A 142 -6.69 -4.10 -20.33
N SER A 143 -7.85 -3.53 -20.20
CA SER A 143 -9.02 -4.29 -19.78
C SER A 143 -8.77 -4.96 -18.44
N VAL A 144 -7.85 -4.45 -17.66
CA VAL A 144 -7.48 -5.01 -16.39
C VAL A 144 -7.84 -4.03 -15.30
N PRO A 145 -8.56 -4.48 -14.28
CA PRO A 145 -9.00 -3.58 -13.21
C PRO A 145 -7.92 -3.21 -12.22
N VAL A 146 -6.73 -3.70 -12.41
CA VAL A 146 -5.65 -3.44 -11.46
C VAL A 146 -4.48 -2.77 -12.16
N GLY A 147 -3.98 -1.71 -11.53
CA GLY A 147 -2.79 -1.05 -12.00
C GLY A 147 -1.71 -1.14 -10.95
N TYR A 148 -0.48 -1.13 -11.38
CA TYR A 148 0.66 -1.18 -10.48
C TYR A 148 1.53 0.03 -10.69
N GLU A 149 2.06 0.55 -9.60
CA GLU A 149 3.04 1.62 -9.71
C GLU A 149 3.88 1.66 -8.45
N THR A 150 5.07 2.18 -8.58
CA THR A 150 5.95 2.38 -7.42
C THR A 150 6.16 3.88 -7.25
N VAL A 151 6.43 4.27 -6.02
CA VAL A 151 6.60 5.68 -5.71
C VAL A 151 8.05 6.11 -5.83
#